data_ce0bb1211d2cff8a2db10adca130b0fd
#
_entry.id   ce0bb1211d2cff8a2db10adca130b0fd
#
_cell.length_a   1.000
_cell.length_b   1.000
_cell.length_c   1.000
_cell.angle_alpha   90.00
_cell.angle_beta   90.00
_cell.angle_gamma   90.00
#
_symmetry.space_group_name_H-M   'P 1'
#
loop_
_entity.id
_entity.type
_entity.pdbx_description
1 polymer ?
#
loop_
_entity_poly.entity_id
_entity_poly.type
_entity_poly.pdbx_seq_one_letter_code
_entity_poly.pdbx_strand_id
1 'polypeptide(L)'
;SLLNYQAVVFDAVDEQGLPIYHTNVMLWVGSGVAVVCLDAVHSEADQDALLDSFARAGHRVVAISYAQMKAFAGNMLEVADADDMPYILLSQTAFNSLLPGQIDALSKTAELLPLAVPTIERYGGGSVRCMVAGIHLQKK
;
A
#
# COMPACT_ATOMS: atom_id res chain seq x y z
N SER A 1 -2.26 -7.10 -24.67
CA SER A 1 -1.68 -5.98 -23.88
C SER A 1 -0.22 -5.85 -24.23
N LEU A 2 0.25 -4.63 -24.50
CA LEU A 2 1.65 -4.33 -24.87
C LEU A 2 2.67 -4.72 -23.77
N LEU A 3 2.22 -4.89 -22.53
CA LEU A 3 3.07 -5.13 -21.37
C LEU A 3 2.92 -6.54 -20.78
N ASN A 4 2.10 -7.40 -21.37
CA ASN A 4 1.76 -8.73 -20.82
C ASN A 4 1.17 -8.72 -19.39
N TYR A 5 0.55 -7.60 -18.98
CA TYR A 5 -0.19 -7.49 -17.73
C TYR A 5 -1.70 -7.55 -17.98
N GLN A 6 -2.42 -8.15 -17.04
CA GLN A 6 -3.86 -8.07 -16.96
C GLN A 6 -4.24 -6.91 -16.04
N ALA A 7 -5.01 -5.95 -16.54
CA ALA A 7 -5.50 -4.85 -15.72
C ALA A 7 -6.68 -5.32 -14.84
N VAL A 8 -6.68 -4.91 -13.58
CA VAL A 8 -7.84 -4.95 -12.69
C VAL A 8 -8.30 -3.51 -12.52
N VAL A 9 -9.47 -3.19 -13.02
CA VAL A 9 -10.03 -1.83 -13.03
C VAL A 9 -11.18 -1.78 -12.04
N PHE A 10 -11.18 -0.78 -11.18
CA PHE A 10 -12.24 -0.55 -10.19
C PHE A 10 -12.36 0.93 -9.86
N ASP A 11 -13.53 1.34 -9.41
CA ASP A 11 -13.77 2.67 -8.86
C ASP A 11 -13.58 2.67 -7.35
N ALA A 12 -12.93 3.71 -6.83
CA ALA A 12 -12.72 3.88 -5.39
C ALA A 12 -13.03 5.31 -4.96
N VAL A 13 -13.65 5.43 -3.79
CA VAL A 13 -14.04 6.71 -3.19
C VAL A 13 -13.58 6.79 -1.74
N ASP A 14 -13.38 8.00 -1.27
CA ASP A 14 -13.12 8.24 0.15
C ASP A 14 -14.42 8.19 0.98
N GLU A 15 -14.31 8.42 2.29
CA GLU A 15 -15.42 8.40 3.24
C GLU A 15 -16.49 9.48 2.95
N GLN A 16 -16.15 10.52 2.17
CA GLN A 16 -17.07 11.57 1.71
C GLN A 16 -17.67 11.26 0.33
N GLY A 17 -17.31 10.14 -0.28
CA GLY A 17 -17.74 9.75 -1.62
C GLY A 17 -16.98 10.45 -2.74
N LEU A 18 -15.85 11.11 -2.45
CA LEU A 18 -15.00 11.72 -3.47
C LEU A 18 -14.09 10.68 -4.11
N PRO A 19 -13.90 10.71 -5.44
CA PRO A 19 -13.07 9.75 -6.13
C PRO A 19 -11.61 9.75 -5.65
N ILE A 20 -11.06 8.57 -5.40
CA ILE A 20 -9.63 8.34 -5.15
C ILE A 20 -8.96 8.07 -6.49
N TYR A 21 -8.15 9.01 -6.98
CA TYR A 21 -7.50 8.92 -8.29
C TYR A 21 -6.03 8.46 -8.24
N HIS A 22 -5.49 8.20 -7.04
CA HIS A 22 -4.18 7.58 -6.83
C HIS A 22 -4.31 6.31 -5.99
N THR A 23 -4.12 5.14 -6.58
CA THR A 23 -4.24 3.86 -5.88
C THR A 23 -3.31 3.73 -4.67
N ASN A 24 -2.15 4.38 -4.68
CA ASN A 24 -1.20 4.38 -3.57
C ASN A 24 -1.67 5.15 -2.32
N VAL A 25 -2.85 5.74 -2.34
CA VAL A 25 -3.53 6.29 -1.15
C VAL A 25 -4.18 5.17 -0.35
N MET A 26 -4.83 4.24 -1.03
CA MET A 26 -5.71 3.23 -0.44
C MET A 26 -5.12 1.82 -0.46
N LEU A 27 -4.09 1.59 -1.25
CA LEU A 27 -3.58 0.25 -1.53
C LEU A 27 -2.06 0.27 -1.74
N TRP A 28 -1.40 -0.76 -1.20
CA TRP A 28 -0.01 -1.11 -1.46
C TRP A 28 0.12 -2.61 -1.69
N VAL A 29 1.04 -2.98 -2.58
CA VAL A 29 1.37 -4.38 -2.87
C VAL A 29 2.88 -4.58 -2.69
N GLY A 30 3.23 -5.53 -1.84
CA GLY A 30 4.59 -6.00 -1.61
C GLY A 30 4.76 -7.48 -1.95
N SER A 31 5.88 -8.07 -1.58
CA SER A 31 6.19 -9.48 -1.82
C SER A 31 5.31 -10.38 -0.94
N GLY A 32 4.30 -11.02 -1.54
CA GLY A 32 3.39 -11.94 -0.86
C GLY A 32 2.34 -11.31 0.05
N VAL A 33 2.25 -9.98 0.09
CA VAL A 33 1.25 -9.25 0.89
C VAL A 33 0.70 -8.04 0.14
N ALA A 34 -0.58 -7.75 0.33
CA ALA A 34 -1.22 -6.52 -0.12
C ALA A 34 -1.97 -5.88 1.03
N VAL A 35 -1.83 -4.57 1.19
CA VAL A 35 -2.61 -3.73 2.11
C VAL A 35 -3.67 -3.01 1.30
N VAL A 36 -4.92 -3.01 1.70
CA VAL A 36 -5.99 -2.37 0.94
C VAL A 36 -7.13 -1.89 1.85
N CYS A 37 -7.65 -0.69 1.56
CA CYS A 37 -8.90 -0.19 2.12
C CYS A 37 -10.06 -0.69 1.24
N LEU A 38 -10.63 -1.83 1.58
CA LEU A 38 -11.75 -2.42 0.81
C LEU A 38 -13.01 -1.57 0.90
N ASP A 39 -13.24 -0.88 2.01
CA ASP A 39 -14.40 0.02 2.18
C ASP A 39 -14.43 1.12 1.11
N ALA A 40 -13.28 1.48 0.53
CA ALA A 40 -13.17 2.47 -0.53
C ALA A 40 -13.68 1.96 -1.90
N VAL A 41 -13.82 0.64 -2.08
CA VAL A 41 -14.34 0.01 -3.29
C VAL A 41 -15.78 -0.40 -3.06
N HIS A 42 -16.75 0.41 -3.51
CA HIS A 42 -18.17 0.21 -3.16
C HIS A 42 -18.84 -0.91 -3.94
N SER A 43 -18.33 -1.29 -5.09
CA SER A 43 -18.85 -2.41 -5.89
C SER A 43 -18.34 -3.73 -5.32
N GLU A 44 -19.25 -4.61 -4.88
CA GLU A 44 -18.89 -5.96 -4.44
C GLU A 44 -18.18 -6.75 -5.54
N ALA A 45 -18.63 -6.62 -6.79
CA ALA A 45 -17.98 -7.28 -7.93
C ALA A 45 -16.54 -6.80 -8.15
N ASP A 46 -16.26 -5.52 -7.91
CA ASP A 46 -14.90 -4.96 -8.01
C ASP A 46 -14.04 -5.39 -6.81
N GLN A 47 -14.61 -5.46 -5.60
CA GLN A 47 -13.92 -6.02 -4.43
C GLN A 47 -13.53 -7.48 -4.68
N ASP A 48 -14.46 -8.30 -5.18
CA ASP A 48 -14.21 -9.71 -5.49
C ASP A 48 -13.12 -9.85 -6.57
N ALA A 49 -13.20 -9.06 -7.65
CA ALA A 49 -12.20 -9.07 -8.70
C ALA A 49 -10.80 -8.68 -8.20
N LEU A 50 -10.74 -7.70 -7.30
CA LEU A 50 -9.50 -7.26 -6.67
C LEU A 50 -8.92 -8.33 -5.73
N LEU A 51 -9.75 -8.92 -4.87
CA LEU A 51 -9.36 -9.99 -3.95
C LEU A 51 -8.93 -11.25 -4.70
N ASP A 52 -9.65 -11.64 -5.74
CA ASP A 52 -9.28 -12.76 -6.62
C ASP A 52 -7.94 -12.52 -7.33
N SER A 53 -7.67 -11.27 -7.72
CA SER A 53 -6.38 -10.90 -8.32
C SER A 53 -5.24 -11.11 -7.33
N PHE A 54 -5.39 -10.66 -6.09
CA PHE A 54 -4.39 -10.89 -5.04
C PHE A 54 -4.21 -12.38 -4.71
N ALA A 55 -5.30 -13.12 -4.60
CA ALA A 55 -5.26 -14.56 -4.33
C ALA A 55 -4.53 -15.32 -5.44
N ARG A 56 -4.82 -15.03 -6.73
CA ARG A 56 -4.12 -15.62 -7.87
C ARG A 56 -2.63 -15.27 -7.91
N ALA A 57 -2.26 -14.09 -7.44
CA ALA A 57 -0.87 -13.66 -7.34
C ALA A 57 -0.16 -14.18 -6.07
N GLY A 58 -0.87 -14.93 -5.20
CA GLY A 58 -0.31 -15.47 -3.96
C GLY A 58 -0.13 -14.43 -2.85
N HIS A 59 -0.82 -13.29 -2.92
CA HIS A 59 -0.73 -12.25 -1.92
C HIS A 59 -1.75 -12.47 -0.80
N ARG A 60 -1.28 -12.36 0.44
CA ARG A 60 -2.14 -12.24 1.61
C ARG A 60 -2.67 -10.82 1.70
N VAL A 61 -3.98 -10.66 1.86
CA VAL A 61 -4.59 -9.35 2.03
C VAL A 61 -4.63 -8.93 3.49
N VAL A 62 -4.18 -7.71 3.75
CA VAL A 62 -4.31 -6.99 5.03
C VAL A 62 -5.28 -5.84 4.78
N ALA A 63 -6.51 -5.98 5.25
CA ALA A 63 -7.51 -4.92 5.13
C ALA A 63 -7.21 -3.79 6.13
N ILE A 64 -7.37 -2.54 5.66
CA ILE A 64 -7.28 -1.33 6.47
C ILE A 64 -8.59 -0.53 6.37
N SER A 65 -8.91 0.22 7.42
CA SER A 65 -10.08 1.09 7.46
C SER A 65 -9.81 2.45 6.77
N TYR A 66 -10.86 3.23 6.54
CA TYR A 66 -10.74 4.63 6.11
C TYR A 66 -9.87 5.47 7.07
N ALA A 67 -10.01 5.28 8.38
CA ALA A 67 -9.19 5.98 9.37
C ALA A 67 -7.69 5.64 9.21
N GLN A 68 -7.36 4.38 8.96
CA GLN A 68 -6.00 3.94 8.69
C GLN A 68 -5.50 4.44 7.33
N MET A 69 -6.37 4.46 6.31
CA MET A 69 -6.05 5.05 5.01
C MET A 69 -5.71 6.54 5.15
N LYS A 70 -6.49 7.32 5.93
CA LYS A 70 -6.18 8.72 6.25
C LYS A 70 -4.88 8.90 7.02
N ALA A 71 -4.48 7.89 7.81
CA ALA A 71 -3.18 7.82 8.48
C ALA A 71 -2.06 7.27 7.58
N PHE A 72 -2.28 7.23 6.26
CA PHE A 72 -1.31 6.79 5.24
C PHE A 72 -0.93 5.29 5.29
N ALA A 73 -1.73 4.42 5.91
CA ALA A 73 -1.44 2.99 5.99
C ALA A 73 -1.48 2.27 4.62
N GLY A 74 -2.06 2.87 3.58
CA GLY A 74 -1.96 2.40 2.19
C GLY A 74 -0.72 2.93 1.44
N ASN A 75 0.07 3.83 2.06
CA ASN A 75 1.20 4.52 1.40
C ASN A 75 2.55 3.94 1.84
N MET A 76 2.76 2.66 1.54
CA MET A 76 3.96 1.91 1.88
C MET A 76 4.83 1.65 0.65
N LEU A 77 6.08 1.26 0.87
CA LEU A 77 7.01 0.82 -0.18
C LEU A 77 7.91 -0.28 0.36
N GLU A 78 7.98 -1.42 -0.35
CA GLU A 78 8.99 -2.43 -0.10
C GLU A 78 10.28 -2.07 -0.80
N VAL A 79 11.39 -2.19 -0.08
CA VAL A 79 12.74 -1.99 -0.57
C VAL A 79 13.62 -3.13 -0.04
N ALA A 80 14.75 -3.37 -0.68
CA ALA A 80 15.78 -4.26 -0.16
C ALA A 80 17.05 -3.46 0.18
N ASP A 81 17.77 -3.92 1.18
CA ASP A 81 19.11 -3.39 1.48
C ASP A 81 20.20 -3.99 0.57
N ALA A 82 21.48 -3.76 0.91
CA ALA A 82 22.61 -4.25 0.14
C ALA A 82 22.79 -5.78 0.21
N ASP A 83 22.19 -6.43 1.19
CA ASP A 83 22.21 -7.87 1.42
C ASP A 83 20.89 -8.54 0.96
N ASP A 84 20.09 -7.83 0.15
CA ASP A 84 18.78 -8.25 -0.36
C ASP A 84 17.73 -8.54 0.75
N MET A 85 17.93 -7.98 1.95
CA MET A 85 16.94 -8.11 3.03
C MET A 85 15.76 -7.15 2.80
N PRO A 86 14.51 -7.65 2.84
CA PRO A 86 13.36 -6.81 2.54
C PRO A 86 12.93 -5.95 3.74
N TYR A 87 12.60 -4.69 3.45
CA TYR A 87 12.05 -3.71 4.39
C TYR A 87 10.77 -3.10 3.84
N ILE A 88 9.78 -2.88 4.71
CA ILE A 88 8.58 -2.10 4.38
C ILE A 88 8.75 -0.70 4.97
N LEU A 89 8.98 0.28 4.10
CA LEU A 89 8.97 1.69 4.48
C LEU A 89 7.54 2.17 4.64
N LEU A 90 7.25 2.79 5.79
CA LEU A 90 5.97 3.42 6.07
C LEU A 90 6.20 4.62 7.00
N SER A 91 5.23 5.52 7.12
CA SER A 91 5.37 6.60 8.07
C SER A 91 5.11 6.14 9.51
N GLN A 92 5.63 6.88 10.48
CA GLN A 92 5.33 6.66 11.89
C GLN A 92 3.82 6.82 12.16
N THR A 93 3.15 7.73 11.46
CA THR A 93 1.69 7.93 11.54
C THR A 93 0.95 6.68 11.07
N ALA A 94 1.36 6.12 9.92
CA ALA A 94 0.81 4.87 9.40
C ALA A 94 1.04 3.72 10.38
N PHE A 95 2.27 3.53 10.86
CA PHE A 95 2.62 2.47 11.80
C PHE A 95 1.78 2.51 13.07
N ASN A 96 1.62 3.70 13.65
CA ASN A 96 0.84 3.89 14.89
C ASN A 96 -0.67 3.64 14.69
N SER A 97 -1.17 3.67 13.46
CA SER A 97 -2.57 3.39 13.13
C SER A 97 -2.87 1.90 12.94
N LEU A 98 -1.83 1.08 12.71
CA LEU A 98 -1.99 -0.34 12.47
C LEU A 98 -2.34 -1.10 13.74
N LEU A 99 -3.21 -2.08 13.60
CA LEU A 99 -3.55 -3.03 14.67
C LEU A 99 -2.43 -4.08 14.84
N PRO A 100 -2.26 -4.66 16.04
CA PRO A 100 -1.22 -5.67 16.27
C PRO A 100 -1.23 -6.84 15.28
N GLY A 101 -2.42 -7.33 14.90
CA GLY A 101 -2.54 -8.41 13.92
C GLY A 101 -2.14 -8.00 12.49
N GLN A 102 -2.30 -6.71 12.13
CA GLN A 102 -1.83 -6.18 10.85
C GLN A 102 -0.31 -6.05 10.85
N ILE A 103 0.27 -5.53 11.93
CA ILE A 103 1.73 -5.47 12.14
C ILE A 103 2.34 -6.88 12.04
N ASP A 104 1.78 -7.86 12.78
CA ASP A 104 2.24 -9.25 12.73
C ASP A 104 2.16 -9.84 11.30
N ALA A 105 1.09 -9.53 10.57
CA ALA A 105 0.92 -10.00 9.19
C ALA A 105 1.98 -9.44 8.23
N LEU A 106 2.30 -8.16 8.35
CA LEU A 106 3.32 -7.48 7.54
C LEU A 106 4.73 -7.92 7.92
N SER A 107 5.03 -8.03 9.22
CA SER A 107 6.35 -8.44 9.73
C SER A 107 6.75 -9.88 9.34
N LYS A 108 5.81 -10.69 8.86
CA LYS A 108 6.12 -12.02 8.29
C LYS A 108 6.73 -11.97 6.90
N THR A 109 6.60 -10.86 6.21
CA THR A 109 7.12 -10.69 4.84
C THR A 109 8.39 -9.86 4.79
N ALA A 110 8.50 -8.82 5.63
CA ALA A 110 9.64 -7.91 5.67
C ALA A 110 9.69 -7.16 7.01
N GLU A 111 10.85 -6.61 7.35
CA GLU A 111 11.00 -5.75 8.52
C GLU A 111 10.30 -4.40 8.29
N LEU A 112 9.50 -3.95 9.27
CA LEU A 112 8.82 -2.65 9.20
C LEU A 112 9.78 -1.54 9.62
N LEU A 113 9.96 -0.53 8.78
CA LEU A 113 10.79 0.63 9.03
C LEU A 113 9.94 1.91 9.08
N PRO A 114 9.43 2.29 10.28
CA PRO A 114 8.66 3.52 10.45
C PRO A 114 9.55 4.76 10.36
N LEU A 115 9.12 5.75 9.55
CA LEU A 115 9.84 6.99 9.28
C LEU A 115 9.01 8.20 9.74
N ALA A 116 9.62 9.11 10.48
CA ALA A 116 8.96 10.34 10.93
C ALA A 116 8.98 11.40 9.80
N VAL A 117 7.84 11.59 9.14
CA VAL A 117 7.69 12.54 8.02
C VAL A 117 6.49 13.49 8.20
N PRO A 118 6.22 14.04 9.41
CA PRO A 118 4.98 14.76 9.70
C PRO A 118 4.79 16.04 8.87
N THR A 119 5.88 16.71 8.50
CA THR A 119 5.81 17.92 7.67
C THR A 119 5.34 17.59 6.26
N ILE A 120 5.83 16.48 5.68
CA ILE A 120 5.42 16.03 4.34
C ILE A 120 3.95 15.60 4.36
N GLU A 121 3.54 14.82 5.35
CA GLU A 121 2.15 14.38 5.50
C GLU A 121 1.18 15.56 5.64
N ARG A 122 1.59 16.61 6.38
CA ARG A 122 0.76 17.79 6.62
C ARG A 122 0.62 18.69 5.41
N TYR A 123 1.69 18.89 4.63
CA TYR A 123 1.74 19.92 3.58
C TYR A 123 1.93 19.37 2.17
N GLY A 124 2.43 18.15 2.04
CA GLY A 124 2.74 17.53 0.75
C GLY A 124 1.60 16.71 0.14
N GLY A 125 0.54 16.43 0.91
CA GLY A 125 -0.59 15.63 0.44
C GLY A 125 -0.27 14.14 0.18
N GLY A 126 0.86 13.66 0.67
CA GLY A 126 1.33 12.27 0.54
C GLY A 126 2.25 11.88 1.69
N SER A 127 2.80 10.68 1.66
CA SER A 127 3.68 10.15 2.71
C SER A 127 4.93 9.47 2.13
N VAL A 128 5.51 8.50 2.81
CA VAL A 128 6.82 7.91 2.51
C VAL A 128 6.94 7.41 1.07
N ARG A 129 5.96 6.64 0.57
CA ARG A 129 6.01 6.14 -0.81
C ARG A 129 6.05 7.27 -1.84
N CYS A 130 5.35 8.37 -1.59
CA CYS A 130 5.30 9.51 -2.51
C CYS A 130 6.63 10.27 -2.60
N MET A 131 7.57 10.01 -1.69
CA MET A 131 8.90 10.63 -1.61
C MET A 131 10.00 9.79 -2.26
N VAL A 132 9.72 8.53 -2.62
CA VAL A 132 10.73 7.57 -3.10
C VAL A 132 10.43 7.16 -4.52
N ALA A 133 11.45 7.20 -5.37
CA ALA A 133 11.39 6.69 -6.74
C ALA A 133 12.54 5.70 -6.98
N GLY A 134 12.20 4.55 -7.61
CA GLY A 134 13.20 3.56 -8.00
C GLY A 134 14.05 4.05 -9.18
N ILE A 135 15.35 3.82 -9.12
CA ILE A 135 16.27 4.06 -10.22
C ILE A 135 16.73 2.71 -10.76
N HIS A 136 16.22 2.32 -11.93
CA HIS A 136 16.51 1.02 -12.56
C HIS A 136 17.57 1.13 -13.67
N LEU A 137 18.40 2.15 -13.63
CA LEU A 137 19.52 2.33 -14.57
C LEU A 137 20.67 1.41 -14.20
N GLN A 138 21.36 0.88 -15.21
CA GLN A 138 22.59 0.12 -14.97
C GLN A 138 23.64 1.00 -14.27
N LYS A 139 24.24 0.49 -13.21
CA LYS A 139 25.40 1.13 -12.58
C LYS A 139 26.53 1.15 -13.63
N LYS A 140 27.09 2.33 -13.89
CA LYS A 140 28.26 2.49 -14.74
C LYS A 140 29.52 2.01 -14.02
#